data_eb02209754568ae4611c7cc87e34555c
#
_entry.id   eb02209754568ae4611c7cc87e34555c
#
_cell.length_a   1.000
_cell.length_b   1.000
_cell.length_c   1.000
_cell.angle_alpha   90.00
_cell.angle_beta   90.00
_cell.angle_gamma   90.00
#
_symmetry.space_group_name_H-M   'P 1'
#
loop_
_entity.id
_entity.type
_entity.pdbx_description
1 polymer ?
#
loop_
_entity_poly.entity_id
_entity_poly.type
_entity_poly.pdbx_seq_one_letter_code
_entity_poly.pdbx_strand_id
1 'polypeptide(L)'
;TLTETRDYAVVTDHPQEVREILEGFEADWHRQTFAPGNDARMIWCPINGRDRIARFIDESKHKLVVQNERYQDAVILERLVRAAERGVKVHVLARPPHTLKKDKLVEGVGGLRILDDVGIKIHKLKGLKLHGKMLLSDDTAAIVGSINLAPGSFDSRRELAIEVRDPDVVERLRKTAHHDWKHSHPLDLSDQGLMADLEDRQAGAVDRLALGTGSGKTSKPAGKNSKSPVKKRSKGAGKKRSKTAARRKKKS
;
A
#
# COMPACT_ATOMS: atom_id res chain seq x y z
N THR A 1 -13.66 -7.31 -4.75
CA THR A 1 -14.12 -7.37 -6.15
C THR A 1 -13.87 -6.02 -6.82
N LEU A 2 -13.67 -5.99 -8.14
CA LEU A 2 -13.43 -4.76 -8.93
C LEU A 2 -14.59 -3.75 -8.83
N THR A 3 -15.76 -4.18 -8.40
CA THR A 3 -16.96 -3.34 -8.21
C THR A 3 -17.04 -2.71 -6.81
N GLU A 4 -16.18 -3.10 -5.89
CA GLU A 4 -16.19 -2.61 -4.49
C GLU A 4 -14.97 -1.74 -4.16
N THR A 5 -13.98 -1.72 -5.03
CA THR A 5 -12.74 -0.97 -4.83
C THR A 5 -12.51 0.05 -5.94
N ARG A 6 -11.90 1.18 -5.57
CA ARG A 6 -11.29 2.10 -6.52
C ARG A 6 -9.87 1.63 -6.77
N ASP A 7 -9.62 1.15 -7.97
CA ASP A 7 -8.30 0.74 -8.47
C ASP A 7 -8.00 1.44 -9.79
N TYR A 8 -6.73 1.45 -10.16
CA TYR A 8 -6.22 1.98 -11.42
C TYR A 8 -5.33 0.94 -12.10
N ALA A 9 -5.37 0.93 -13.42
CA ALA A 9 -4.47 0.17 -14.25
C ALA A 9 -4.03 1.01 -15.45
N VAL A 10 -2.79 0.85 -15.86
CA VAL A 10 -2.23 1.44 -17.08
C VAL A 10 -1.78 0.29 -17.97
N VAL A 11 -2.11 0.39 -19.24
CA VAL A 11 -1.62 -0.52 -20.27
C VAL A 11 -0.63 0.26 -21.13
N THR A 12 0.55 -0.28 -21.32
CA THR A 12 1.58 0.30 -22.20
C THR A 12 2.04 -0.75 -23.22
N ASP A 13 2.27 -0.30 -24.45
CA ASP A 13 2.92 -1.03 -25.51
C ASP A 13 4.26 -0.41 -25.93
N HIS A 14 4.71 0.61 -25.16
CA HIS A 14 5.97 1.28 -25.43
C HIS A 14 7.16 0.31 -25.27
N PRO A 15 7.95 0.06 -26.32
CA PRO A 15 8.94 -1.03 -26.29
C PRO A 15 9.99 -0.93 -25.17
N GLN A 16 10.37 0.29 -24.79
CA GLN A 16 11.35 0.51 -23.74
C GLN A 16 10.77 0.18 -22.35
N GLU A 17 9.52 0.56 -22.11
CA GLU A 17 8.82 0.26 -20.83
C GLU A 17 8.59 -1.24 -20.68
N VAL A 18 8.11 -1.89 -21.75
CA VAL A 18 7.92 -3.35 -21.76
C VAL A 18 9.24 -4.07 -21.51
N ARG A 19 10.34 -3.62 -22.15
CA ARG A 19 11.67 -4.19 -21.93
C ARG A 19 12.12 -4.04 -20.49
N GLU A 20 12.00 -2.84 -19.92
CA GLU A 20 12.41 -2.58 -18.52
C GLU A 20 11.60 -3.43 -17.53
N ILE A 21 10.30 -3.62 -17.78
CA ILE A 21 9.47 -4.52 -16.94
C ILE A 21 9.97 -5.97 -17.03
N LEU A 22 10.28 -6.44 -18.25
CA LEU A 22 10.82 -7.79 -18.44
C LEU A 22 12.19 -7.97 -17.77
N GLU A 23 13.09 -7.00 -17.92
CA GLU A 23 14.41 -7.02 -17.27
C GLU A 23 14.27 -7.05 -15.74
N GLY A 24 13.36 -6.25 -15.19
CA GLY A 24 13.06 -6.27 -13.76
C GLY A 24 12.51 -7.60 -13.28
N PHE A 25 11.59 -8.20 -14.06
CA PHE A 25 11.04 -9.52 -13.75
C PHE A 25 12.11 -10.61 -13.82
N GLU A 26 12.93 -10.65 -14.88
CA GLU A 26 14.00 -11.63 -15.03
C GLU A 26 15.06 -11.51 -13.91
N ALA A 27 15.43 -10.29 -13.54
CA ALA A 27 16.34 -10.07 -12.43
C ALA A 27 15.78 -10.62 -11.12
N ASP A 28 14.50 -10.35 -10.83
CA ASP A 28 13.84 -10.87 -9.63
C ASP A 28 13.71 -12.41 -9.66
N TRP A 29 13.39 -12.99 -10.82
CA TRP A 29 13.30 -14.43 -11.02
C TRP A 29 14.64 -15.13 -10.74
N HIS A 30 15.71 -14.54 -11.22
CA HIS A 30 17.07 -15.06 -11.04
C HIS A 30 17.77 -14.56 -9.77
N ARG A 31 17.07 -13.78 -8.92
CA ARG A 31 17.62 -13.16 -7.69
C ARG A 31 18.85 -12.31 -7.95
N GLN A 32 18.84 -11.59 -9.06
CA GLN A 32 19.88 -10.65 -9.46
C GLN A 32 19.49 -9.22 -9.12
N THR A 33 20.48 -8.35 -9.04
CA THR A 33 20.24 -6.91 -8.87
C THR A 33 19.68 -6.32 -10.16
N PHE A 34 18.60 -5.56 -10.03
CA PHE A 34 18.00 -4.79 -11.11
C PHE A 34 18.31 -3.30 -10.92
N ALA A 35 18.75 -2.64 -12.00
CA ALA A 35 18.95 -1.20 -12.05
C ALA A 35 18.13 -0.62 -13.22
N PRO A 36 17.05 0.14 -12.96
CA PRO A 36 16.25 0.77 -14.01
C PRO A 36 17.05 1.85 -14.75
N GLY A 37 16.68 2.13 -16.01
CA GLY A 37 17.29 3.20 -16.80
C GLY A 37 17.04 4.59 -16.19
N ASN A 38 17.94 5.54 -16.46
CA ASN A 38 17.87 6.89 -15.89
C ASN A 38 16.69 7.74 -16.42
N ASP A 39 16.22 7.46 -17.64
CA ASP A 39 15.14 8.23 -18.31
C ASP A 39 13.79 7.51 -18.28
N ALA A 40 13.69 6.45 -17.51
CA ALA A 40 12.50 5.64 -17.48
C ALA A 40 11.31 6.39 -16.82
N ARG A 41 10.15 6.34 -17.45
CA ARG A 41 8.89 6.76 -16.83
C ARG A 41 8.45 5.79 -15.73
N MET A 42 9.11 4.64 -15.67
CA MET A 42 8.87 3.61 -14.67
C MET A 42 9.48 4.01 -13.33
N ILE A 43 8.76 3.74 -12.27
CA ILE A 43 9.11 4.08 -10.90
C ILE A 43 9.15 2.80 -10.09
N TRP A 44 10.34 2.45 -9.59
CA TRP A 44 10.59 1.17 -8.94
C TRP A 44 10.90 1.32 -7.45
N CYS A 45 10.27 0.52 -6.63
CA CYS A 45 10.69 0.31 -5.25
C CYS A 45 11.43 -1.04 -5.12
N PRO A 46 12.44 -1.11 -4.25
CA PRO A 46 12.97 -0.07 -3.35
C PRO A 46 14.06 0.83 -3.96
N ILE A 47 14.08 1.05 -5.26
CA ILE A 47 15.20 1.68 -5.98
C ILE A 47 15.10 3.20 -6.03
N ASN A 48 14.09 3.73 -6.78
CA ASN A 48 13.95 5.17 -7.02
C ASN A 48 12.57 5.73 -6.62
N GLY A 49 11.69 4.89 -6.07
CA GLY A 49 10.27 5.23 -5.86
C GLY A 49 10.05 6.44 -4.98
N ARG A 50 10.72 6.51 -3.81
CA ARG A 50 10.57 7.63 -2.88
C ARG A 50 11.01 8.94 -3.51
N ASP A 51 12.18 8.97 -4.13
CA ASP A 51 12.76 10.18 -4.72
C ASP A 51 11.95 10.68 -5.92
N ARG A 52 11.46 9.76 -6.75
CA ARG A 52 10.62 10.10 -7.91
C ARG A 52 9.28 10.68 -7.49
N ILE A 53 8.62 10.09 -6.50
CA ILE A 53 7.34 10.59 -5.98
C ILE A 53 7.56 11.91 -5.23
N ALA A 54 8.61 12.05 -4.44
CA ALA A 54 8.96 13.31 -3.77
C ALA A 54 9.16 14.45 -4.78
N ARG A 55 9.94 14.21 -5.84
CA ARG A 55 10.17 15.17 -6.92
C ARG A 55 8.87 15.55 -7.64
N PHE A 56 8.03 14.57 -7.95
CA PHE A 56 6.73 14.83 -8.59
C PHE A 56 5.84 15.75 -7.74
N ILE A 57 5.84 15.60 -6.42
CA ILE A 57 5.13 16.48 -5.49
C ILE A 57 5.77 17.89 -5.48
N ASP A 58 7.10 17.97 -5.46
CA ASP A 58 7.83 19.24 -5.46
C ASP A 58 7.60 20.06 -6.74
N GLU A 59 7.45 19.38 -7.88
CA GLU A 59 7.20 20.03 -9.18
C GLU A 59 5.76 20.52 -9.37
N SER A 60 4.82 20.11 -8.51
CA SER A 60 3.42 20.55 -8.56
C SER A 60 3.31 22.04 -8.21
N LYS A 61 2.56 22.80 -9.02
CA LYS A 61 2.48 24.28 -8.92
C LYS A 61 1.13 24.80 -8.45
N HIS A 62 0.04 24.17 -8.86
CA HIS A 62 -1.30 24.68 -8.64
C HIS A 62 -2.20 23.70 -7.89
N LYS A 63 -2.18 22.43 -8.28
CA LYS A 63 -3.09 21.44 -7.76
C LYS A 63 -2.44 20.06 -7.72
N LEU A 64 -2.63 19.36 -6.62
CA LEU A 64 -2.19 17.97 -6.46
C LEU A 64 -3.34 17.14 -5.88
N VAL A 65 -3.76 16.11 -6.60
CA VAL A 65 -4.70 15.12 -6.09
C VAL A 65 -3.94 13.85 -5.77
N VAL A 66 -4.09 13.37 -4.54
CA VAL A 66 -3.45 12.14 -4.07
C VAL A 66 -4.51 11.15 -3.64
N GLN A 67 -4.54 10.00 -4.28
CA GLN A 67 -5.37 8.87 -3.88
C GLN A 67 -4.46 7.73 -3.45
N ASN A 68 -4.45 7.43 -2.16
CA ASN A 68 -3.64 6.35 -1.61
C ASN A 68 -4.29 5.81 -0.33
N GLU A 69 -4.07 4.55 -0.03
CA GLU A 69 -4.62 3.97 1.19
C GLU A 69 -3.75 4.22 2.44
N ARG A 70 -2.50 4.68 2.27
CA ARG A 70 -1.56 4.91 3.37
C ARG A 70 -0.78 6.19 3.21
N TYR A 71 -0.64 6.92 4.30
CA TYR A 71 0.11 8.18 4.40
C TYR A 71 1.02 8.09 5.64
N GLN A 72 2.16 7.38 5.50
CA GLN A 72 3.01 6.98 6.63
C GLN A 72 4.50 7.27 6.39
N ASP A 73 4.91 7.55 5.16
CA ASP A 73 6.29 7.86 4.85
C ASP A 73 6.60 9.33 5.17
N ALA A 74 7.57 9.55 6.08
CA ALA A 74 7.88 10.88 6.60
C ALA A 74 8.35 11.85 5.51
N VAL A 75 9.14 11.36 4.51
CA VAL A 75 9.61 12.20 3.40
C VAL A 75 8.44 12.66 2.55
N ILE A 76 7.54 11.75 2.21
CA ILE A 76 6.37 12.07 1.37
C ILE A 76 5.40 13.00 2.11
N LEU A 77 5.15 12.76 3.41
CA LEU A 77 4.33 13.65 4.23
C LEU A 77 4.91 15.07 4.25
N GLU A 78 6.20 15.19 4.48
CA GLU A 78 6.90 16.48 4.48
C GLU A 78 6.78 17.20 3.12
N ARG A 79 6.90 16.48 1.98
CA ARG A 79 6.72 17.07 0.66
C ARG A 79 5.29 17.55 0.41
N LEU A 80 4.29 16.81 0.89
CA LEU A 80 2.89 17.23 0.80
C LEU A 80 2.61 18.48 1.64
N VAL A 81 3.17 18.58 2.84
CA VAL A 81 3.11 19.78 3.69
C VAL A 81 3.73 20.96 2.96
N ARG A 82 4.97 20.83 2.46
CA ARG A 82 5.63 21.89 1.69
C ARG A 82 4.86 22.29 0.43
N ALA A 83 4.21 21.35 -0.24
CA ALA A 83 3.36 21.68 -1.38
C ALA A 83 2.19 22.59 -0.96
N ALA A 84 1.52 22.29 0.15
CA ALA A 84 0.47 23.13 0.70
C ALA A 84 0.99 24.51 1.13
N GLU A 85 2.15 24.57 1.79
CA GLU A 85 2.81 25.83 2.17
C GLU A 85 3.18 26.71 0.95
N ARG A 86 3.53 26.11 -0.18
CA ARG A 86 3.74 26.81 -1.47
C ARG A 86 2.44 27.32 -2.11
N GLY A 87 1.27 27.01 -1.53
CA GLY A 87 -0.03 27.39 -2.06
C GLY A 87 -0.64 26.40 -3.07
N VAL A 88 -0.04 25.21 -3.23
CA VAL A 88 -0.62 24.13 -4.04
C VAL A 88 -1.90 23.63 -3.36
N LYS A 89 -2.99 23.51 -4.12
CA LYS A 89 -4.25 22.95 -3.63
C LYS A 89 -4.13 21.41 -3.54
N VAL A 90 -3.74 20.91 -2.38
CA VAL A 90 -3.59 19.48 -2.16
C VAL A 90 -4.92 18.86 -1.72
N HIS A 91 -5.41 17.88 -2.47
CA HIS A 91 -6.60 17.10 -2.18
C HIS A 91 -6.23 15.64 -1.94
N VAL A 92 -6.54 15.12 -0.79
CA VAL A 92 -6.21 13.75 -0.37
C VAL A 92 -7.47 12.91 -0.28
N LEU A 93 -7.49 11.77 -0.99
CA LEU A 93 -8.42 10.68 -0.73
C LEU A 93 -7.64 9.59 0.01
N ALA A 94 -8.12 9.25 1.20
CA ALA A 94 -7.51 8.26 2.06
C ALA A 94 -8.47 7.12 2.39
N ARG A 95 -7.90 5.99 2.76
CA ARG A 95 -8.69 4.91 3.36
C ARG A 95 -8.95 5.24 4.84
N PRO A 96 -10.19 5.10 5.34
CA PRO A 96 -10.46 5.36 6.74
C PRO A 96 -9.56 4.53 7.68
N PRO A 97 -8.99 5.13 8.73
CA PRO A 97 -8.05 4.44 9.63
C PRO A 97 -8.61 3.17 10.26
N HIS A 98 -9.90 3.15 10.64
CA HIS A 98 -10.55 1.98 11.23
C HIS A 98 -10.55 0.74 10.34
N THR A 99 -10.35 0.90 9.02
CA THR A 99 -10.24 -0.22 8.09
C THR A 99 -8.84 -0.85 8.07
N LEU A 100 -7.87 -0.22 8.73
CA LEU A 100 -6.52 -0.74 8.88
C LEU A 100 -6.47 -1.80 10.00
N LYS A 101 -5.46 -2.66 9.99
CA LYS A 101 -5.19 -3.57 11.11
C LYS A 101 -4.83 -2.77 12.36
N LYS A 102 -5.13 -3.31 13.57
CA LYS A 102 -4.89 -2.60 14.84
C LYS A 102 -3.45 -2.08 15.00
N ASP A 103 -2.47 -2.87 14.60
CA ASP A 103 -1.04 -2.54 14.62
C ASP A 103 -0.66 -1.40 13.65
N LYS A 104 -1.51 -1.10 12.67
CA LYS A 104 -1.29 -0.05 11.67
C LYS A 104 -2.17 1.19 11.87
N LEU A 105 -3.08 1.16 12.85
CA LEU A 105 -4.03 2.23 13.09
C LEU A 105 -3.32 3.53 13.48
N VAL A 106 -2.43 3.47 14.48
CA VAL A 106 -1.72 4.65 15.01
C VAL A 106 -0.84 5.29 13.92
N GLU A 107 -0.08 4.48 13.19
CA GLU A 107 0.75 4.97 12.09
C GLU A 107 -0.09 5.62 10.98
N GLY A 108 -1.26 5.05 10.67
CA GLY A 108 -2.15 5.57 9.62
C GLY A 108 -2.81 6.90 10.00
N VAL A 109 -3.18 7.06 11.26
CA VAL A 109 -3.80 8.29 11.78
C VAL A 109 -2.80 9.43 11.86
N GLY A 110 -1.59 9.17 12.38
CA GLY A 110 -0.59 10.21 12.60
C GLY A 110 -0.23 10.98 11.33
N GLY A 111 0.01 10.29 10.23
CA GLY A 111 0.32 10.92 8.95
C GLY A 111 -0.84 11.78 8.41
N LEU A 112 -2.08 11.30 8.52
CA LEU A 112 -3.25 12.05 8.08
C LEU A 112 -3.50 13.30 8.94
N ARG A 113 -3.30 13.23 10.26
CA ARG A 113 -3.41 14.39 11.15
C ARG A 113 -2.40 15.48 10.80
N ILE A 114 -1.15 15.11 10.54
CA ILE A 114 -0.12 16.07 10.09
C ILE A 114 -0.57 16.83 8.84
N LEU A 115 -1.20 16.14 7.88
CA LEU A 115 -1.70 16.77 6.67
C LEU A 115 -2.92 17.66 6.95
N ASP A 116 -3.82 17.24 7.83
CA ASP A 116 -5.01 17.98 8.23
C ASP A 116 -4.65 19.27 8.99
N ASP A 117 -3.67 19.21 9.88
CA ASP A 117 -3.17 20.34 10.68
C ASP A 117 -2.66 21.50 9.82
N VAL A 118 -2.16 21.23 8.62
CA VAL A 118 -1.74 22.27 7.65
C VAL A 118 -2.85 22.64 6.64
N GLY A 119 -4.09 22.21 6.89
CA GLY A 119 -5.25 22.57 6.09
C GLY A 119 -5.43 21.79 4.78
N ILE A 120 -4.72 20.69 4.59
CA ILE A 120 -4.95 19.78 3.47
C ILE A 120 -6.29 19.07 3.66
N LYS A 121 -7.16 19.15 2.64
CA LYS A 121 -8.48 18.49 2.69
C LYS A 121 -8.34 16.98 2.49
N ILE A 122 -8.78 16.23 3.49
CA ILE A 122 -8.70 14.77 3.50
C ILE A 122 -10.12 14.20 3.47
N HIS A 123 -10.40 13.38 2.48
CA HIS A 123 -11.70 12.78 2.26
C HIS A 123 -11.60 11.24 2.20
N LYS A 124 -12.72 10.57 2.45
CA LYS A 124 -12.95 9.14 2.22
C LYS A 124 -13.99 8.93 1.12
N LEU A 125 -13.83 7.91 0.29
CA LEU A 125 -14.80 7.56 -0.74
C LEU A 125 -16.11 7.06 -0.13
N LYS A 126 -17.23 7.40 -0.76
CA LYS A 126 -18.54 6.86 -0.45
C LYS A 126 -18.79 5.62 -1.32
N GLY A 127 -19.15 4.51 -0.69
CA GLY A 127 -19.58 3.28 -1.38
C GLY A 127 -18.45 2.45 -2.02
N LEU A 128 -17.22 2.98 -2.11
CA LEU A 128 -16.04 2.26 -2.61
C LEU A 128 -14.93 2.25 -1.58
N LYS A 129 -14.21 1.15 -1.52
CA LYS A 129 -12.96 1.06 -0.75
C LYS A 129 -11.82 1.62 -1.62
N LEU A 130 -11.09 2.58 -1.11
CA LEU A 130 -9.90 3.07 -1.81
C LEU A 130 -8.78 2.04 -1.72
N HIS A 131 -8.31 1.59 -2.89
CA HIS A 131 -7.12 0.75 -3.03
C HIS A 131 -6.19 1.29 -4.14
N GLY A 132 -6.67 2.22 -4.96
CA GLY A 132 -5.88 2.90 -5.98
C GLY A 132 -4.71 3.70 -5.40
N LYS A 133 -3.61 3.74 -6.12
CA LYS A 133 -2.43 4.55 -5.84
C LYS A 133 -2.21 5.45 -7.04
N MET A 134 -2.61 6.71 -6.91
CA MET A 134 -2.56 7.69 -7.97
C MET A 134 -2.21 9.07 -7.41
N LEU A 135 -1.26 9.74 -8.03
CA LEU A 135 -1.00 11.15 -7.86
C LEU A 135 -1.30 11.85 -9.20
N LEU A 136 -1.99 12.99 -9.16
CA LEU A 136 -2.30 13.79 -10.33
C LEU A 136 -1.89 15.23 -10.06
N SER A 137 -0.91 15.73 -10.82
CA SER A 137 -0.35 17.08 -10.69
C SER A 137 -0.81 17.98 -11.83
N ASP A 138 -1.34 19.13 -11.45
CA ASP A 138 -1.69 20.26 -12.35
C ASP A 138 -2.57 19.86 -13.55
N ASP A 139 -3.27 18.73 -13.44
CA ASP A 139 -4.05 18.12 -14.52
C ASP A 139 -3.22 17.82 -15.80
N THR A 140 -1.88 17.71 -15.69
CA THR A 140 -0.95 17.54 -16.82
C THR A 140 -0.07 16.28 -16.71
N ALA A 141 0.07 15.74 -15.51
CA ALA A 141 0.88 14.54 -15.26
C ALA A 141 0.26 13.71 -14.14
N ALA A 142 0.42 12.41 -14.23
CA ALA A 142 -0.02 11.49 -13.17
C ALA A 142 1.02 10.41 -12.90
N ILE A 143 1.06 9.92 -11.66
CA ILE A 143 1.73 8.66 -11.29
C ILE A 143 0.64 7.65 -10.94
N VAL A 144 0.70 6.47 -11.52
CA VAL A 144 -0.22 5.36 -11.26
C VAL A 144 0.56 4.08 -11.02
N GLY A 145 0.19 3.31 -9.99
CA GLY A 145 0.88 2.05 -9.72
C GLY A 145 0.45 1.34 -8.44
N SER A 146 1.36 0.55 -7.89
CA SER A 146 1.12 -0.26 -6.69
C SER A 146 1.65 0.38 -5.38
N ILE A 147 2.43 1.48 -5.47
CA ILE A 147 3.20 2.05 -4.37
C ILE A 147 2.30 2.71 -3.34
N ASN A 148 2.24 2.16 -2.13
CA ASN A 148 1.68 2.86 -0.98
C ASN A 148 2.66 3.90 -0.44
N LEU A 149 2.17 5.04 0.03
CA LEU A 149 2.99 6.10 0.62
C LEU A 149 3.37 5.72 2.06
N ALA A 150 4.09 4.61 2.19
CA ALA A 150 4.49 4.01 3.46
C ALA A 150 5.90 3.39 3.34
N PRO A 151 6.70 3.39 4.42
CA PRO A 151 8.08 2.89 4.42
C PRO A 151 8.21 1.48 3.84
N GLY A 152 7.28 0.58 4.18
CA GLY A 152 7.33 -0.80 3.69
C GLY A 152 7.24 -0.94 2.16
N SER A 153 6.58 -0.02 1.45
CA SER A 153 6.57 0.00 -0.02
C SER A 153 7.87 0.55 -0.58
N PHE A 154 8.42 1.60 0.05
CA PHE A 154 9.62 2.25 -0.46
C PHE A 154 10.92 1.49 -0.17
N ASP A 155 11.00 0.81 0.97
CA ASP A 155 12.28 0.29 1.49
C ASP A 155 12.43 -1.23 1.33
N SER A 156 11.33 -1.98 1.18
CA SER A 156 11.41 -3.43 1.29
C SER A 156 10.59 -4.23 0.28
N ARG A 157 9.70 -3.58 -0.47
CA ARG A 157 8.85 -4.28 -1.44
C ARG A 157 9.24 -3.96 -2.86
N ARG A 158 9.11 -4.96 -3.73
CA ARG A 158 9.10 -4.73 -5.17
C ARG A 158 7.74 -4.16 -5.53
N GLU A 159 7.71 -2.86 -5.81
CA GLU A 159 6.53 -2.12 -6.25
C GLU A 159 6.86 -1.40 -7.56
N LEU A 160 5.83 -1.16 -8.35
CA LEU A 160 5.97 -0.52 -9.64
C LEU A 160 4.90 0.54 -9.83
N ALA A 161 5.31 1.69 -10.36
CA ALA A 161 4.43 2.73 -10.85
C ALA A 161 4.95 3.30 -12.17
N ILE A 162 4.11 4.02 -12.87
CA ILE A 162 4.46 4.72 -14.11
C ILE A 162 4.05 6.19 -14.02
N GLU A 163 4.91 7.08 -14.50
CA GLU A 163 4.57 8.47 -14.71
C GLU A 163 3.96 8.64 -16.11
N VAL A 164 2.75 9.18 -16.17
CA VAL A 164 1.95 9.37 -17.38
C VAL A 164 1.80 10.85 -17.66
N ARG A 165 2.08 11.26 -18.90
CA ARG A 165 1.90 12.63 -19.41
C ARG A 165 1.07 12.67 -20.70
N ASP A 166 0.59 11.53 -21.15
CA ASP A 166 -0.33 11.47 -22.30
C ASP A 166 -1.63 12.21 -21.96
N PRO A 167 -2.04 13.21 -22.78
CA PRO A 167 -3.18 14.06 -22.45
C PRO A 167 -4.50 13.30 -22.31
N ASP A 168 -4.73 12.29 -23.12
CA ASP A 168 -5.99 11.52 -23.10
C ASP A 168 -6.06 10.63 -21.85
N VAL A 169 -4.95 10.02 -21.49
CA VAL A 169 -4.86 9.21 -20.26
C VAL A 169 -4.99 10.10 -19.02
N VAL A 170 -4.29 11.23 -18.98
CA VAL A 170 -4.37 12.20 -17.88
C VAL A 170 -5.78 12.74 -17.74
N GLU A 171 -6.45 13.08 -18.83
CA GLU A 171 -7.84 13.56 -18.81
C GLU A 171 -8.81 12.52 -18.26
N ARG A 172 -8.63 11.24 -18.59
CA ARG A 172 -9.44 10.14 -18.02
C ARG A 172 -9.21 10.01 -16.51
N LEU A 173 -7.96 10.08 -16.05
CA LEU A 173 -7.61 10.07 -14.63
C LEU A 173 -8.20 11.29 -13.91
N ARG A 174 -8.11 12.49 -14.50
CA ARG A 174 -8.68 13.72 -13.99
C ARG A 174 -10.21 13.62 -13.80
N LYS A 175 -10.92 13.12 -14.81
CA LYS A 175 -12.38 12.90 -14.72
C LYS A 175 -12.73 11.94 -13.58
N THR A 176 -11.99 10.84 -13.45
CA THR A 176 -12.18 9.87 -12.38
C THR A 176 -11.90 10.49 -11.02
N ALA A 177 -10.77 11.20 -10.86
CA ALA A 177 -10.40 11.87 -9.63
C ALA A 177 -11.44 12.94 -9.21
N HIS A 178 -11.96 13.70 -10.17
CA HIS A 178 -13.00 14.69 -9.93
C HIS A 178 -14.33 14.04 -9.51
N HIS A 179 -14.72 12.96 -10.19
CA HIS A 179 -15.90 12.18 -9.80
C HIS A 179 -15.77 11.65 -8.38
N ASP A 180 -14.63 11.04 -8.06
CA ASP A 180 -14.35 10.49 -6.73
C ASP A 180 -14.39 11.57 -5.65
N TRP A 181 -13.81 12.73 -5.92
CA TRP A 181 -13.85 13.86 -4.99
C TRP A 181 -15.28 14.34 -4.72
N LYS A 182 -16.11 14.46 -5.75
CA LYS A 182 -17.54 14.82 -5.60
C LYS A 182 -18.35 13.78 -4.82
N HIS A 183 -17.96 12.51 -4.90
CA HIS A 183 -18.62 11.40 -4.21
C HIS A 183 -17.83 10.92 -2.99
N SER A 184 -17.16 11.83 -2.33
CA SER A 184 -16.40 11.59 -1.10
C SER A 184 -16.96 12.43 0.06
N HIS A 185 -16.54 12.10 1.27
CA HIS A 185 -16.85 12.86 2.48
C HIS A 185 -15.55 13.28 3.16
N PRO A 186 -15.52 14.42 3.85
CA PRO A 186 -14.45 14.73 4.77
C PRO A 186 -14.22 13.57 5.73
N LEU A 187 -12.96 13.26 5.97
CA LEU A 187 -12.56 12.28 6.97
C LEU A 187 -12.39 13.01 8.30
N ASP A 188 -13.19 12.63 9.29
CA ASP A 188 -13.07 13.17 10.63
C ASP A 188 -11.89 12.48 11.35
N LEU A 189 -10.82 13.24 11.58
CA LEU A 189 -9.61 12.80 12.25
C LEU A 189 -9.54 13.26 13.71
N SER A 190 -10.61 13.88 14.24
CA SER A 190 -10.75 14.18 15.67
C SER A 190 -10.78 12.88 16.50
N ASP A 191 -10.49 12.98 17.80
CA ASP A 191 -10.57 11.82 18.69
C ASP A 191 -11.99 11.23 18.70
N GLN A 192 -13.02 12.08 18.66
CA GLN A 192 -14.40 11.65 18.56
C GLN A 192 -14.70 10.90 17.27
N GLY A 193 -14.25 11.44 16.11
CA GLY A 193 -14.43 10.80 14.81
C GLY A 193 -13.72 9.45 14.72
N LEU A 194 -12.52 9.34 15.27
CA LEU A 194 -11.77 8.09 15.31
C LEU A 194 -12.43 7.05 16.23
N MET A 195 -12.99 7.48 17.37
CA MET A 195 -13.74 6.58 18.25
C MET A 195 -15.03 6.07 17.58
N ALA A 196 -15.78 6.95 16.92
CA ALA A 196 -16.97 6.56 16.14
C ALA A 196 -16.62 5.57 15.03
N ASP A 197 -15.54 5.81 14.28
CA ASP A 197 -15.02 4.89 13.26
C ASP A 197 -14.65 3.50 13.84
N LEU A 198 -14.14 3.45 15.08
CA LEU A 198 -13.81 2.19 15.75
C LEU A 198 -15.07 1.43 16.22
N GLU A 199 -16.09 2.14 16.70
CA GLU A 199 -17.37 1.58 17.09
C GLU A 199 -18.12 0.99 15.89
N ASP A 200 -18.17 1.70 14.77
CA ASP A 200 -18.74 1.21 13.50
C ASP A 200 -18.07 -0.10 13.04
N ARG A 201 -16.75 -0.21 13.25
CA ARG A 201 -16.03 -1.43 12.96
C ARG A 201 -16.43 -2.61 13.85
N GLN A 202 -16.68 -2.36 15.14
CA GLN A 202 -17.11 -3.39 16.09
C GLN A 202 -18.52 -3.85 15.75
N ALA A 203 -19.45 -2.93 15.49
CA ALA A 203 -20.82 -3.23 15.06
C ALA A 203 -20.83 -4.07 13.77
N GLY A 204 -20.10 -3.66 12.75
CA GLY A 204 -19.99 -4.42 11.49
C GLY A 204 -19.27 -5.76 11.59
N ALA A 205 -18.52 -6.00 12.66
CA ALA A 205 -17.93 -7.31 12.96
C ALA A 205 -18.95 -8.25 13.63
N VAL A 206 -19.77 -7.69 14.53
CA VAL A 206 -20.84 -8.43 15.21
C VAL A 206 -21.91 -8.88 14.20
N ASP A 207 -22.34 -8.01 13.30
CA ASP A 207 -23.30 -8.34 12.24
C ASP A 207 -22.81 -9.46 11.32
N ARG A 208 -21.53 -9.46 10.98
CA ARG A 208 -20.94 -10.54 10.16
C ARG A 208 -20.87 -11.87 10.89
N LEU A 209 -20.65 -11.86 12.21
CA LEU A 209 -20.70 -13.06 13.03
C LEU A 209 -22.14 -13.59 13.18
N ALA A 210 -23.11 -12.70 13.36
CA ALA A 210 -24.53 -13.05 13.44
C ALA A 210 -25.05 -13.67 12.12
N LEU A 211 -24.64 -13.13 10.97
CA LEU A 211 -25.01 -13.68 9.65
C LEU A 211 -24.25 -14.98 9.30
N GLY A 212 -23.10 -15.23 9.90
CA GLY A 212 -22.32 -16.46 9.70
C GLY A 212 -22.81 -17.69 10.45
N THR A 213 -23.67 -17.52 11.46
CA THR A 213 -24.21 -18.62 12.28
C THR A 213 -25.50 -19.24 11.74
N GLY A 214 -26.00 -18.78 10.59
CA GLY A 214 -27.29 -19.18 9.99
C GLY A 214 -27.24 -20.31 8.95
N SER A 215 -26.10 -20.99 8.72
CA SER A 215 -26.00 -22.06 7.73
C SER A 215 -25.46 -23.36 8.35
N GLY A 216 -26.15 -23.85 9.37
CA GLY A 216 -25.93 -25.19 9.91
C GLY A 216 -26.60 -26.24 9.02
N LYS A 217 -25.88 -26.83 8.08
CA LYS A 217 -26.28 -28.10 7.47
C LYS A 217 -26.14 -29.20 8.51
N THR A 218 -27.28 -29.69 8.96
CA THR A 218 -27.40 -30.96 9.72
C THR A 218 -26.86 -32.13 8.89
N SER A 219 -25.71 -32.65 9.25
CA SER A 219 -25.27 -33.98 8.83
C SER A 219 -25.50 -34.98 9.97
N LYS A 220 -26.32 -36.00 9.67
CA LYS A 220 -26.62 -37.16 10.53
C LYS A 220 -25.34 -37.92 10.94
N PRO A 221 -25.32 -38.55 12.11
CA PRO A 221 -24.22 -39.38 12.52
C PRO A 221 -24.33 -40.80 11.92
N ALA A 222 -23.26 -41.26 11.26
CA ALA A 222 -23.10 -42.67 10.91
C ALA A 222 -22.00 -43.28 11.79
N GLY A 223 -22.30 -44.47 12.26
CA GLY A 223 -21.76 -45.22 13.38
C GLY A 223 -20.34 -45.75 13.29
N LYS A 224 -19.91 -46.05 14.49
CA LYS A 224 -18.95 -47.01 15.07
C LYS A 224 -18.17 -47.99 14.16
N ASN A 225 -16.91 -48.05 14.41
CA ASN A 225 -16.04 -49.20 14.84
C ASN A 225 -14.65 -49.01 14.20
N SER A 226 -13.54 -49.16 14.84
CA SER A 226 -12.92 -50.04 15.76
C SER A 226 -11.40 -49.97 15.64
N LYS A 227 -10.73 -49.95 16.78
CA LYS A 227 -9.42 -50.57 17.07
C LYS A 227 -8.11 -49.92 16.58
N SER A 228 -7.43 -49.40 17.57
CA SER A 228 -5.96 -49.26 17.66
C SER A 228 -5.20 -50.57 17.47
N PRO A 229 -3.90 -50.53 17.17
CA PRO A 229 -3.00 -50.68 18.32
C PRO A 229 -1.72 -49.81 18.29
N VAL A 230 -1.31 -49.51 19.48
CA VAL A 230 -0.03 -49.03 20.00
C VAL A 230 1.17 -49.81 19.47
N LYS A 231 2.26 -49.11 19.12
CA LYS A 231 3.62 -49.66 19.30
C LYS A 231 4.60 -48.58 19.78
N LYS A 232 5.19 -48.91 20.88
CA LYS A 232 6.23 -48.23 21.65
C LYS A 232 7.64 -48.47 21.07
N ARG A 233 8.54 -47.58 21.53
CA ARG A 233 10.02 -47.70 21.69
C ARG A 233 10.84 -47.36 20.45
N SER A 234 11.99 -46.68 20.57
CA SER A 234 13.02 -46.70 21.62
C SER A 234 13.96 -45.50 21.51
N LYS A 235 14.57 -45.22 22.65
CA LYS A 235 15.64 -44.28 22.93
C LYS A 235 16.94 -44.58 22.17
N GLY A 236 17.73 -43.54 21.85
CA GLY A 236 19.15 -43.73 21.53
C GLY A 236 19.88 -42.40 21.69
N ALA A 237 20.67 -42.32 22.74
CA ALA A 237 21.54 -41.21 23.11
C ALA A 237 22.88 -41.33 22.37
N GLY A 238 23.56 -40.21 22.12
CA GLY A 238 24.92 -40.22 21.65
C GLY A 238 25.55 -38.83 21.59
N LYS A 239 26.16 -38.43 22.70
CA LYS A 239 27.16 -37.35 22.82
C LYS A 239 28.36 -37.57 21.89
N LYS A 240 28.95 -36.48 21.32
CA LYS A 240 30.37 -36.15 21.57
C LYS A 240 30.76 -34.80 21.00
N ARG A 241 31.44 -34.10 21.83
CA ARG A 241 32.21 -32.87 21.67
C ARG A 241 33.44 -33.12 20.78
N SER A 242 33.89 -32.08 20.05
CA SER A 242 35.32 -31.70 20.05
C SER A 242 35.50 -30.23 19.70
N LYS A 243 36.31 -29.61 20.52
CA LYS A 243 36.93 -28.29 20.42
C LYS A 243 38.20 -28.40 19.55
N THR A 244 38.59 -27.28 18.96
CA THR A 244 39.97 -26.70 18.89
C THR A 244 40.01 -25.87 17.63
N ALA A 245 40.43 -24.70 17.56
CA ALA A 245 41.37 -23.78 18.20
C ALA A 245 41.94 -22.88 17.08
N ALA A 246 42.08 -21.66 17.42
CA ALA A 246 42.59 -20.52 16.70
C ALA A 246 43.94 -20.74 15.99
N ARG A 247 44.22 -19.96 14.91
CA ARG A 247 45.52 -19.32 14.72
C ARG A 247 45.49 -18.06 13.84
N ARG A 248 45.99 -16.99 14.42
CA ARG A 248 46.47 -15.72 13.85
C ARG A 248 47.60 -15.90 12.83
N LYS A 249 47.67 -14.99 11.85
CA LYS A 249 48.86 -14.21 11.40
C LYS A 249 48.42 -13.30 10.27
N LYS A 250 48.55 -12.10 10.40
CA LYS A 250 49.33 -10.88 10.20
C LYS A 250 50.33 -10.92 9.00
N LYS A 251 50.34 -9.77 8.29
CA LYS A 251 51.29 -9.19 7.31
C LYS A 251 51.06 -9.63 5.86
N SER A 252 50.95 -8.75 4.93
CA SER A 252 51.60 -7.48 4.61
C SER A 252 50.58 -6.52 4.01
#